data_838d830cdf4eaa65d7ed42ebbb68314c
#
_entry.id   838d830cdf4eaa65d7ed42ebbb68314c
#
_cell.length_a   1.000
_cell.length_b   1.000
_cell.length_c   1.000
_cell.angle_alpha   90.00
_cell.angle_beta   90.00
_cell.angle_gamma   90.00
#
_symmetry.space_group_name_H-M   'P 1'
#
loop_
_entity.id
_entity.type
_entity.pdbx_description
1 polymer ?
#
loop_
_entity_poly.entity_id
_entity_poly.type
_entity_poly.pdbx_seq_one_letter_code
_entity_poly.pdbx_strand_id
1 'polypeptide(L)'
;MNRVFIDMDNVLVDFQSGLDQVSEEVKAEYAGRLDEIPGLFAKMKPMEGAIEAVHELQKHYDLFILSTAPWNNPSAWSDKVAWVTKYLDDVFHKRLIISHHKDLCQGDYLIDDRGKNGTRGFAGEWIEFGSEKFPDWESVLKYLASCRLEDYLAEIGREKLLTLEEELELLKAVQEKGTDCDEMKQLEKVNMRFIVSVANQYQKSGLSL
;
A
#
# COMPACT_ATOMS: atom_id res chain seq x y z
N MET A 1 -1.08 6.37 -10.52
CA MET A 1 -1.29 5.94 -9.12
C MET A 1 -0.36 4.75 -8.90
N ASN A 2 0.49 4.81 -7.88
CA ASN A 2 1.44 3.75 -7.57
C ASN A 2 0.69 2.49 -7.13
N ARG A 3 1.21 1.32 -7.51
CA ARG A 3 0.60 0.02 -7.19
C ARG A 3 1.24 -0.59 -5.96
N VAL A 4 0.39 -1.00 -5.02
CA VAL A 4 0.80 -1.69 -3.79
C VAL A 4 0.22 -3.09 -3.80
N PHE A 5 1.10 -4.08 -3.67
CA PHE A 5 0.73 -5.45 -3.37
C PHE A 5 0.82 -5.70 -1.86
N ILE A 6 -0.14 -6.45 -1.33
CA ILE A 6 -0.23 -6.76 0.10
C ILE A 6 -0.35 -8.28 0.24
N ASP A 7 0.54 -8.90 1.01
CA ASP A 7 0.38 -10.32 1.36
C ASP A 7 -0.76 -10.53 2.37
N MET A 8 -1.22 -11.74 2.51
CA MET A 8 -2.28 -12.07 3.47
C MET A 8 -1.71 -12.54 4.82
N ASP A 9 -0.92 -13.61 4.81
CA ASP A 9 -0.54 -14.31 6.03
C ASP A 9 0.41 -13.46 6.89
N ASN A 10 0.04 -13.21 8.15
CA ASN A 10 0.72 -12.32 9.09
C ASN A 10 0.87 -10.84 8.64
N VAL A 11 0.14 -10.44 7.60
CA VAL A 11 0.05 -9.05 7.13
C VAL A 11 -1.38 -8.55 7.22
N LEU A 12 -2.30 -9.13 6.42
CA LEU A 12 -3.74 -8.86 6.52
C LEU A 12 -4.46 -9.75 7.52
N VAL A 13 -3.99 -11.00 7.67
CA VAL A 13 -4.60 -12.01 8.54
C VAL A 13 -3.65 -12.45 9.64
N ASP A 14 -4.18 -12.59 10.84
CA ASP A 14 -3.48 -13.17 11.98
C ASP A 14 -3.53 -14.70 11.88
N PHE A 15 -2.42 -15.30 11.44
CA PHE A 15 -2.30 -16.75 11.26
C PHE A 15 -2.52 -17.49 12.58
N GLN A 16 -2.03 -16.96 13.71
CA GLN A 16 -2.18 -17.56 15.02
C GLN A 16 -3.66 -17.66 15.43
N SER A 17 -4.46 -16.65 15.11
CA SER A 17 -5.90 -16.64 15.40
C SER A 17 -6.68 -17.78 14.74
N GLY A 18 -6.19 -18.27 13.61
CA GLY A 18 -6.72 -19.47 12.96
C GLY A 18 -6.32 -20.74 13.72
N LEU A 19 -5.05 -20.84 14.11
CA LEU A 19 -4.54 -21.97 14.88
C LEU A 19 -5.20 -22.11 16.26
N ASP A 20 -5.55 -21.00 16.90
CA ASP A 20 -6.22 -21.02 18.22
C ASP A 20 -7.60 -21.69 18.18
N GLN A 21 -8.17 -21.86 16.98
CA GLN A 21 -9.47 -22.52 16.75
C GLN A 21 -9.32 -23.99 16.31
N VAL A 22 -8.10 -24.51 16.30
CA VAL A 22 -7.78 -25.90 15.93
C VAL A 22 -7.44 -26.68 17.17
N SER A 23 -7.94 -27.94 17.29
CA SER A 23 -7.64 -28.79 18.43
C SER A 23 -6.16 -29.23 18.47
N GLU A 24 -5.65 -29.53 19.65
CA GLU A 24 -4.26 -29.96 19.82
C GLU A 24 -3.96 -31.28 19.10
N GLU A 25 -4.95 -32.17 18.96
CA GLU A 25 -4.80 -33.43 18.23
C GLU A 25 -4.52 -33.13 16.74
N VAL A 26 -5.27 -32.21 16.11
CA VAL A 26 -5.06 -31.83 14.73
C VAL A 26 -3.74 -31.11 14.56
N LYS A 27 -3.37 -30.19 15.47
CA LYS A 27 -2.05 -29.54 15.44
C LYS A 27 -0.91 -30.53 15.51
N ALA A 28 -1.05 -31.58 16.33
CA ALA A 28 -0.05 -32.64 16.45
C ALA A 28 0.07 -33.46 15.15
N GLU A 29 -1.05 -33.78 14.51
CA GLU A 29 -1.07 -34.47 13.20
C GLU A 29 -0.35 -33.68 12.12
N TYR A 30 -0.51 -32.36 12.11
CA TYR A 30 0.11 -31.45 11.16
C TYR A 30 1.38 -30.76 11.68
N ALA A 31 2.05 -31.36 12.68
CA ALA A 31 3.28 -30.79 13.24
C ALA A 31 4.33 -30.50 12.14
N GLY A 32 4.85 -29.27 12.09
CA GLY A 32 5.81 -28.81 11.09
C GLY A 32 5.22 -28.41 9.73
N ARG A 33 3.89 -28.54 9.56
CA ARG A 33 3.15 -28.17 8.34
C ARG A 33 1.74 -27.66 8.68
N LEU A 34 1.65 -26.78 9.66
CA LEU A 34 0.38 -26.26 10.18
C LEU A 34 -0.45 -25.50 9.13
N ASP A 35 0.20 -24.94 8.12
CA ASP A 35 -0.42 -24.30 6.97
C ASP A 35 -1.12 -25.29 6.01
N GLU A 36 -0.87 -26.59 6.16
CA GLU A 36 -1.57 -27.65 5.41
C GLU A 36 -2.89 -28.08 6.08
N ILE A 37 -3.25 -27.56 7.25
CA ILE A 37 -4.52 -27.89 7.92
C ILE A 37 -5.70 -27.42 7.07
N PRO A 38 -6.60 -28.32 6.60
CA PRO A 38 -7.75 -27.94 5.79
C PRO A 38 -8.69 -26.97 6.50
N GLY A 39 -9.14 -25.92 5.80
CA GLY A 39 -10.07 -24.93 6.34
C GLY A 39 -9.46 -23.95 7.35
N LEU A 40 -8.14 -23.99 7.57
CA LEU A 40 -7.46 -23.11 8.53
C LEU A 40 -7.60 -21.63 8.12
N PHE A 41 -7.37 -21.33 6.85
CA PHE A 41 -7.32 -19.95 6.37
C PHE A 41 -8.69 -19.24 6.44
N ALA A 42 -9.79 -19.98 6.38
CA ALA A 42 -11.14 -19.42 6.57
C ALA A 42 -11.42 -18.98 8.01
N LYS A 43 -10.66 -19.48 8.99
CA LYS A 43 -10.86 -19.20 10.43
C LYS A 43 -10.06 -17.98 10.93
N MET A 44 -9.10 -17.50 10.15
CA MET A 44 -8.21 -16.42 10.56
C MET A 44 -8.98 -15.11 10.74
N LYS A 45 -8.61 -14.35 11.76
CA LYS A 45 -9.10 -12.99 11.99
C LYS A 45 -8.22 -11.98 11.24
N PRO A 46 -8.73 -10.79 10.94
CA PRO A 46 -7.88 -9.70 10.46
C PRO A 46 -6.76 -9.40 11.47
N MET A 47 -5.58 -9.05 10.94
CA MET A 47 -4.50 -8.44 11.73
C MET A 47 -4.98 -7.09 12.27
N GLU A 48 -4.53 -6.74 13.48
CA GLU A 48 -4.86 -5.46 14.09
C GLU A 48 -4.48 -4.29 13.18
N GLY A 49 -5.42 -3.37 12.95
CA GLY A 49 -5.26 -2.20 12.09
C GLY A 49 -5.26 -2.47 10.59
N ALA A 50 -5.31 -3.74 10.13
CA ALA A 50 -5.19 -4.07 8.71
C ALA A 50 -6.36 -3.56 7.86
N ILE A 51 -7.59 -3.68 8.36
CA ILE A 51 -8.79 -3.26 7.63
C ILE A 51 -8.80 -1.75 7.43
N GLU A 52 -8.53 -1.01 8.50
CA GLU A 52 -8.46 0.46 8.50
C GLU A 52 -7.32 0.95 7.58
N ALA A 53 -6.17 0.28 7.64
CA ALA A 53 -5.02 0.61 6.81
C ALA A 53 -5.32 0.41 5.32
N VAL A 54 -5.98 -0.68 4.94
CA VAL A 54 -6.39 -0.93 3.55
C VAL A 54 -7.35 0.15 3.07
N HIS A 55 -8.35 0.53 3.87
CA HIS A 55 -9.28 1.60 3.51
C HIS A 55 -8.62 2.98 3.41
N GLU A 56 -7.55 3.23 4.15
CA GLU A 56 -6.75 4.45 3.99
C GLU A 56 -5.91 4.41 2.72
N LEU A 57 -5.19 3.30 2.49
CA LEU A 57 -4.31 3.15 1.34
C LEU A 57 -5.06 3.19 0.00
N GLN A 58 -6.28 2.62 -0.10
CA GLN A 58 -7.05 2.62 -1.35
C GLN A 58 -7.38 4.02 -1.88
N LYS A 59 -7.36 5.04 -1.02
CA LYS A 59 -7.59 6.44 -1.43
C LYS A 59 -6.45 6.99 -2.29
N HIS A 60 -5.28 6.37 -2.22
CA HIS A 60 -4.03 6.90 -2.74
C HIS A 60 -3.26 5.95 -3.64
N TYR A 61 -3.54 4.64 -3.56
CA TYR A 61 -2.80 3.57 -4.23
C TYR A 61 -3.73 2.62 -4.99
N ASP A 62 -3.20 2.01 -6.06
CA ASP A 62 -3.85 0.91 -6.78
C ASP A 62 -3.52 -0.39 -6.03
N LEU A 63 -4.46 -0.89 -5.21
CA LEU A 63 -4.22 -2.01 -4.29
C LEU A 63 -4.56 -3.36 -4.91
N PHE A 64 -3.71 -4.34 -4.68
CA PHE A 64 -3.95 -5.76 -4.95
C PHE A 64 -3.46 -6.61 -3.77
N ILE A 65 -4.12 -7.74 -3.55
CA ILE A 65 -3.54 -8.79 -2.70
C ILE A 65 -2.64 -9.66 -3.57
N LEU A 66 -1.42 -9.94 -3.08
CA LEU A 66 -0.48 -10.87 -3.68
C LEU A 66 0.01 -11.86 -2.63
N SER A 67 -0.65 -13.00 -2.56
CA SER A 67 -0.43 -14.02 -1.54
C SER A 67 0.00 -15.36 -2.14
N THR A 68 0.45 -16.26 -1.28
CA THR A 68 0.78 -17.65 -1.63
C THR A 68 -0.16 -18.59 -0.90
N ALA A 69 -0.66 -19.60 -1.56
CA ALA A 69 -1.39 -20.69 -0.89
C ALA A 69 -0.48 -21.92 -0.77
N PRO A 70 -0.45 -22.62 0.36
CA PRO A 70 0.31 -23.84 0.52
C PRO A 70 -0.09 -24.87 -0.54
N TRP A 71 0.92 -25.47 -1.21
CA TRP A 71 0.67 -26.36 -2.35
C TRP A 71 -0.15 -27.59 -1.98
N ASN A 72 0.12 -28.13 -0.79
CA ASN A 72 -0.56 -29.33 -0.29
C ASN A 72 -1.88 -29.06 0.45
N ASN A 73 -2.34 -27.81 0.47
CA ASN A 73 -3.62 -27.44 1.07
C ASN A 73 -4.55 -26.81 0.02
N PRO A 74 -5.30 -27.61 -0.74
CA PRO A 74 -6.23 -27.08 -1.75
C PRO A 74 -7.30 -26.14 -1.19
N SER A 75 -7.72 -26.32 0.08
CA SER A 75 -8.71 -25.44 0.70
C SER A 75 -8.19 -24.01 0.90
N ALA A 76 -6.87 -23.82 1.10
CA ALA A 76 -6.28 -22.50 1.29
C ALA A 76 -6.58 -21.52 0.13
N TRP A 77 -6.71 -22.03 -1.07
CA TRP A 77 -7.03 -21.23 -2.26
C TRP A 77 -8.45 -20.64 -2.18
N SER A 78 -9.44 -21.46 -1.89
CA SER A 78 -10.83 -21.04 -1.74
C SER A 78 -11.04 -20.26 -0.43
N ASP A 79 -10.35 -20.64 0.65
CA ASP A 79 -10.44 -19.98 1.95
C ASP A 79 -9.95 -18.51 1.86
N LYS A 80 -8.86 -18.26 1.13
CA LYS A 80 -8.35 -16.89 0.92
C LYS A 80 -9.36 -16.03 0.15
N VAL A 81 -10.01 -16.56 -0.87
CA VAL A 81 -11.10 -15.86 -1.57
C VAL A 81 -12.26 -15.58 -0.63
N ALA A 82 -12.69 -16.58 0.14
CA ALA A 82 -13.79 -16.43 1.10
C ALA A 82 -13.48 -15.38 2.17
N TRP A 83 -12.25 -15.38 2.67
CA TRP A 83 -11.79 -14.38 3.65
C TRP A 83 -11.83 -12.96 3.08
N VAL A 84 -11.29 -12.76 1.87
CA VAL A 84 -11.32 -11.45 1.18
C VAL A 84 -12.76 -10.99 0.96
N THR A 85 -13.62 -11.87 0.48
CA THR A 85 -15.05 -11.57 0.29
C THR A 85 -15.74 -11.17 1.58
N LYS A 86 -15.36 -11.78 2.70
CA LYS A 86 -15.97 -11.49 4.01
C LYS A 86 -15.54 -10.12 4.58
N TYR A 87 -14.28 -9.73 4.41
CA TYR A 87 -13.70 -8.62 5.16
C TYR A 87 -13.34 -7.40 4.31
N LEU A 88 -13.06 -7.58 3.02
CA LEU A 88 -12.48 -6.55 2.14
C LEU A 88 -12.95 -6.66 0.69
N ASP A 89 -14.15 -7.20 0.41
CA ASP A 89 -14.70 -7.33 -0.94
C ASP A 89 -14.88 -5.97 -1.64
N ASP A 90 -15.18 -4.94 -0.88
CA ASP A 90 -15.32 -3.57 -1.36
C ASP A 90 -14.04 -3.00 -1.97
N VAL A 91 -12.85 -3.47 -1.52
CA VAL A 91 -11.55 -3.03 -2.02
C VAL A 91 -10.95 -4.04 -3.00
N PHE A 92 -10.99 -5.33 -2.66
CA PHE A 92 -10.24 -6.38 -3.38
C PHE A 92 -11.10 -7.30 -4.26
N HIS A 93 -12.32 -6.92 -4.58
CA HIS A 93 -13.13 -7.68 -5.55
C HIS A 93 -12.36 -7.85 -6.86
N LYS A 94 -12.06 -9.10 -7.25
CA LYS A 94 -11.24 -9.45 -8.43
C LYS A 94 -9.80 -8.89 -8.42
N ARG A 95 -9.27 -8.57 -7.24
CA ARG A 95 -7.92 -8.02 -7.04
C ARG A 95 -7.05 -8.93 -6.16
N LEU A 96 -7.32 -10.22 -6.12
CA LEU A 96 -6.55 -11.24 -5.43
C LEU A 96 -5.72 -12.04 -6.44
N ILE A 97 -4.41 -12.06 -6.24
CA ILE A 97 -3.43 -12.85 -6.98
C ILE A 97 -2.83 -13.86 -6.01
N ILE A 98 -2.90 -15.16 -6.35
CA ILE A 98 -2.24 -16.22 -5.61
C ILE A 98 -1.09 -16.75 -6.46
N SER A 99 0.14 -16.62 -5.98
CA SER A 99 1.34 -16.99 -6.72
C SER A 99 2.47 -17.43 -5.78
N HIS A 100 3.28 -18.39 -6.22
CA HIS A 100 4.56 -18.77 -5.60
C HIS A 100 5.73 -17.98 -6.20
N HIS A 101 5.46 -17.07 -7.14
CA HIS A 101 6.43 -16.27 -7.88
C HIS A 101 6.00 -14.79 -7.85
N LYS A 102 6.15 -14.16 -6.68
CA LYS A 102 5.81 -12.74 -6.49
C LYS A 102 6.71 -11.80 -7.32
N ASP A 103 7.91 -12.26 -7.66
CA ASP A 103 8.87 -11.60 -8.55
C ASP A 103 8.36 -11.37 -9.99
N LEU A 104 7.35 -12.13 -10.43
CA LEU A 104 6.73 -11.94 -11.75
C LEU A 104 5.69 -10.80 -11.78
N CYS A 105 5.28 -10.29 -10.62
CA CYS A 105 4.31 -9.21 -10.53
C CYS A 105 5.01 -7.85 -10.57
N GLN A 106 4.41 -6.89 -11.30
CA GLN A 106 4.96 -5.55 -11.44
C GLN A 106 4.16 -4.55 -10.62
N GLY A 107 4.82 -3.89 -9.68
CA GLY A 107 4.26 -2.87 -8.80
C GLY A 107 5.35 -2.05 -8.14
N ASP A 108 4.95 -1.00 -7.43
CA ASP A 108 5.89 -0.07 -6.79
C ASP A 108 6.28 -0.56 -5.39
N TYR A 109 5.33 -1.17 -4.67
CA TYR A 109 5.53 -1.66 -3.31
C TYR A 109 4.94 -3.06 -3.13
N LEU A 110 5.60 -3.88 -2.32
CA LEU A 110 5.10 -5.16 -1.82
C LEU A 110 5.23 -5.19 -0.29
N ILE A 111 4.10 -5.28 0.42
CA ILE A 111 4.05 -5.44 1.87
C ILE A 111 3.95 -6.93 2.17
N ASP A 112 4.97 -7.53 2.78
CA ASP A 112 5.09 -8.97 3.01
C ASP A 112 5.95 -9.22 4.26
N ASP A 113 5.57 -10.20 5.10
CA ASP A 113 6.29 -10.55 6.33
C ASP A 113 7.57 -11.36 6.08
N ARG A 114 7.73 -11.92 4.87
CA ARG A 114 8.83 -12.86 4.57
C ARG A 114 9.38 -12.70 3.16
N GLY A 115 10.70 -12.77 3.06
CA GLY A 115 11.43 -12.76 1.78
C GLY A 115 11.39 -14.11 1.03
N LYS A 116 10.21 -14.77 0.94
CA LYS A 116 10.00 -16.07 0.26
C LYS A 116 9.12 -15.93 -0.98
N ASN A 117 8.96 -17.00 -1.73
CA ASN A 117 8.06 -17.09 -2.89
C ASN A 117 8.24 -15.94 -3.91
N GLY A 118 9.49 -15.55 -4.14
CA GLY A 118 9.81 -14.48 -5.09
C GLY A 118 9.83 -13.06 -4.49
N THR A 119 9.44 -12.85 -3.22
CA THR A 119 9.39 -11.52 -2.60
C THR A 119 10.72 -10.75 -2.71
N ARG A 120 11.87 -11.42 -2.48
CA ARG A 120 13.21 -10.79 -2.61
C ARG A 120 13.56 -10.39 -4.04
N GLY A 121 12.94 -10.99 -5.04
CA GLY A 121 13.12 -10.69 -6.45
C GLY A 121 12.07 -9.72 -7.00
N PHE A 122 11.17 -9.22 -6.17
CA PHE A 122 10.18 -8.23 -6.58
C PHE A 122 10.88 -6.94 -7.05
N ALA A 123 10.47 -6.42 -8.21
CA ALA A 123 11.16 -5.29 -8.85
C ALA A 123 10.94 -3.95 -8.15
N GLY A 124 9.84 -3.79 -7.41
CA GLY A 124 9.56 -2.61 -6.58
C GLY A 124 10.19 -2.73 -5.19
N GLU A 125 9.77 -1.88 -4.28
CA GLU A 125 10.24 -1.90 -2.90
C GLU A 125 9.48 -2.94 -2.08
N TRP A 126 10.23 -3.82 -1.38
CA TRP A 126 9.68 -4.71 -0.38
C TRP A 126 9.68 -4.06 1.00
N ILE A 127 8.47 -3.87 1.54
CA ILE A 127 8.21 -3.40 2.90
C ILE A 127 8.06 -4.66 3.77
N GLU A 128 9.10 -4.98 4.57
CA GLU A 128 9.12 -6.16 5.43
C GLU A 128 8.27 -5.92 6.68
N PHE A 129 6.99 -6.33 6.60
CA PHE A 129 6.03 -6.19 7.69
C PHE A 129 6.43 -7.05 8.90
N GLY A 130 6.27 -6.52 10.11
CA GLY A 130 6.71 -7.18 11.35
C GLY A 130 8.21 -7.01 11.65
N SER A 131 8.98 -6.27 10.80
CA SER A 131 10.36 -5.90 11.06
C SER A 131 10.47 -4.78 12.11
N GLU A 132 11.68 -4.50 12.57
CA GLU A 132 11.94 -3.36 13.46
C GLU A 132 11.51 -2.02 12.83
N LYS A 133 11.66 -1.87 11.51
CA LYS A 133 11.28 -0.65 10.78
C LYS A 133 9.76 -0.57 10.56
N PHE A 134 9.11 -1.69 10.36
CA PHE A 134 7.68 -1.77 10.06
C PHE A 134 6.96 -2.77 10.97
N PRO A 135 6.92 -2.52 12.29
CA PRO A 135 6.36 -3.47 13.26
C PRO A 135 4.84 -3.66 13.11
N ASP A 136 4.15 -2.70 12.53
CA ASP A 136 2.69 -2.63 12.45
C ASP A 136 2.19 -1.82 11.24
N TRP A 137 0.87 -1.77 11.07
CA TRP A 137 0.23 -1.02 10.01
C TRP A 137 0.38 0.50 10.15
N GLU A 138 0.49 1.03 11.35
CA GLU A 138 0.69 2.47 11.57
C GLU A 138 2.03 2.93 10.98
N SER A 139 3.09 2.17 11.21
CA SER A 139 4.43 2.44 10.67
C SER A 139 4.47 2.35 9.14
N VAL A 140 3.77 1.39 8.55
CA VAL A 140 3.64 1.25 7.09
C VAL A 140 2.88 2.44 6.48
N LEU A 141 1.75 2.83 7.07
CA LEU A 141 0.97 3.99 6.62
C LEU A 141 1.78 5.27 6.67
N LYS A 142 2.50 5.51 7.76
CA LYS A 142 3.37 6.68 7.92
C LYS A 142 4.46 6.72 6.87
N TYR A 143 5.08 5.58 6.59
CA TYR A 143 6.13 5.47 5.57
C TYR A 143 5.57 5.77 4.17
N LEU A 144 4.50 5.11 3.76
CA LEU A 144 3.90 5.31 2.45
C LEU A 144 3.35 6.75 2.27
N ALA A 145 2.87 7.38 3.34
CA ALA A 145 2.49 8.80 3.30
C ALA A 145 3.71 9.71 3.05
N SER A 146 4.88 9.42 3.64
CA SER A 146 6.11 10.18 3.40
C SER A 146 6.63 10.02 1.98
N CYS A 147 6.62 8.80 1.42
CA CYS A 147 7.00 8.55 0.02
C CYS A 147 6.11 9.35 -0.95
N ARG A 148 4.80 9.36 -0.72
CA ARG A 148 3.86 10.14 -1.54
C ARG A 148 4.13 11.63 -1.46
N LEU A 149 4.48 12.15 -0.30
CA LEU A 149 4.86 13.55 -0.13
C LEU A 149 6.14 13.88 -0.90
N GLU A 150 7.15 13.01 -0.82
CA GLU A 150 8.42 13.18 -1.56
C GLU A 150 8.20 13.16 -3.07
N ASP A 151 7.39 12.23 -3.58
CA ASP A 151 7.00 12.17 -4.99
C ASP A 151 6.30 13.46 -5.44
N TYR A 152 5.37 13.95 -4.64
CA TYR A 152 4.65 15.21 -4.90
C TYR A 152 5.60 16.42 -4.92
N LEU A 153 6.50 16.50 -3.94
CA LEU A 153 7.51 17.57 -3.89
C LEU A 153 8.49 17.51 -5.08
N ALA A 154 8.87 16.30 -5.49
CA ALA A 154 9.71 16.09 -6.67
C ALA A 154 8.99 16.49 -7.97
N GLU A 155 7.70 16.18 -8.11
CA GLU A 155 6.89 16.60 -9.26
C GLU A 155 6.81 18.14 -9.35
N ILE A 156 6.45 18.80 -8.25
CA ILE A 156 6.40 20.25 -8.16
C ILE A 156 7.76 20.88 -8.49
N GLY A 157 8.84 20.27 -8.01
CA GLY A 157 10.20 20.75 -8.25
C GLY A 157 10.64 20.74 -9.72
N ARG A 158 10.03 19.89 -10.56
CA ARG A 158 10.30 19.79 -12.01
C ARG A 158 9.55 20.82 -12.83
N GLU A 159 8.48 21.42 -12.33
CA GLU A 159 7.71 22.44 -13.03
C GLU A 159 8.60 23.68 -13.31
N LYS A 160 8.53 24.19 -14.53
CA LYS A 160 9.26 25.42 -14.91
C LYS A 160 8.67 26.61 -14.14
N LEU A 161 9.54 27.45 -13.56
CA LEU A 161 9.09 28.73 -13.03
C LEU A 161 8.58 29.60 -14.16
N LEU A 162 7.41 30.20 -13.99
CA LEU A 162 6.87 31.15 -14.93
C LEU A 162 7.64 32.48 -14.87
N THR A 163 7.80 33.13 -16.00
CA THR A 163 8.18 34.52 -16.03
C THR A 163 6.98 35.38 -15.64
N LEU A 164 7.22 36.63 -15.27
CA LEU A 164 6.14 37.58 -14.96
C LEU A 164 5.16 37.77 -16.13
N GLU A 165 5.64 37.68 -17.35
CA GLU A 165 4.82 37.79 -18.57
C GLU A 165 3.92 36.56 -18.72
N GLU A 166 4.47 35.35 -18.57
CA GLU A 166 3.72 34.07 -18.62
C GLU A 166 2.65 34.01 -17.51
N GLU A 167 2.97 34.48 -16.29
CA GLU A 167 2.02 34.53 -15.18
C GLU A 167 0.87 35.48 -15.42
N LEU A 168 1.15 36.69 -15.99
CA LEU A 168 0.13 37.66 -16.35
C LEU A 168 -0.79 37.18 -17.47
N GLU A 169 -0.26 36.43 -18.44
CA GLU A 169 -1.08 35.81 -19.50
C GLU A 169 -2.03 34.74 -18.92
N LEU A 170 -1.53 33.89 -18.05
CA LEU A 170 -2.38 32.87 -17.38
C LEU A 170 -3.46 33.52 -16.51
N LEU A 171 -3.12 34.58 -15.76
CA LEU A 171 -4.10 35.31 -14.94
C LEU A 171 -5.21 35.91 -15.78
N LYS A 172 -4.88 36.50 -16.96
CA LYS A 172 -5.89 37.03 -17.89
C LYS A 172 -6.79 35.89 -18.40
N ALA A 173 -6.20 34.77 -18.80
CA ALA A 173 -6.96 33.62 -19.27
C ALA A 173 -7.91 33.06 -18.19
N VAL A 174 -7.47 33.01 -16.92
CA VAL A 174 -8.33 32.61 -15.78
C VAL A 174 -9.47 33.63 -15.58
N GLN A 175 -9.22 34.94 -15.73
CA GLN A 175 -10.28 35.95 -15.62
C GLN A 175 -11.37 35.78 -16.70
N GLU A 176 -10.96 35.34 -17.89
CA GLU A 176 -11.90 35.16 -19.03
C GLU A 176 -12.64 33.82 -18.96
N LYS A 177 -11.96 32.72 -18.54
CA LYS A 177 -12.49 31.35 -18.55
C LYS A 177 -13.10 30.90 -17.23
N GLY A 178 -12.83 31.60 -16.12
CA GLY A 178 -13.20 31.20 -14.77
C GLY A 178 -12.16 30.32 -14.10
N THR A 179 -12.39 29.99 -12.83
CA THR A 179 -11.42 29.29 -11.96
C THR A 179 -11.34 27.78 -12.20
N ASP A 180 -12.24 27.19 -12.98
CA ASP A 180 -12.21 25.76 -13.31
C ASP A 180 -11.62 25.53 -14.72
N CYS A 181 -10.40 26.01 -14.92
CA CYS A 181 -9.67 25.89 -16.19
C CYS A 181 -8.24 25.35 -15.96
N ASP A 182 -7.60 24.90 -17.02
CA ASP A 182 -6.25 24.32 -16.94
C ASP A 182 -5.19 25.39 -16.61
N GLU A 183 -5.42 26.63 -17.01
CA GLU A 183 -4.57 27.78 -16.68
C GLU A 183 -4.57 28.05 -15.16
N MET A 184 -5.69 27.88 -14.47
CA MET A 184 -5.75 27.99 -13.00
C MET A 184 -4.95 26.89 -12.33
N LYS A 185 -5.08 25.64 -12.80
CA LYS A 185 -4.31 24.50 -12.27
C LYS A 185 -2.80 24.70 -12.47
N GLN A 186 -2.39 25.32 -13.58
CA GLN A 186 -0.99 25.64 -13.83
C GLN A 186 -0.48 26.72 -12.88
N LEU A 187 -1.25 27.77 -12.63
CA LEU A 187 -0.91 28.81 -11.65
C LEU A 187 -0.82 28.24 -10.22
N GLU A 188 -1.74 27.36 -9.85
CA GLU A 188 -1.70 26.70 -8.54
C GLU A 188 -0.43 25.85 -8.35
N LYS A 189 -0.03 25.07 -9.37
CA LYS A 189 1.20 24.26 -9.31
C LYS A 189 2.45 25.12 -9.12
N VAL A 190 2.57 26.22 -9.85
CA VAL A 190 3.73 27.11 -9.75
C VAL A 190 3.77 27.84 -8.41
N ASN A 191 2.63 28.33 -7.92
CA ASN A 191 2.53 28.93 -6.58
C ASN A 191 2.85 27.92 -5.48
N MET A 192 2.42 26.66 -5.61
CA MET A 192 2.76 25.59 -4.66
C MET A 192 4.27 25.37 -4.59
N ARG A 193 5.00 25.41 -5.73
CA ARG A 193 6.46 25.35 -5.74
C ARG A 193 7.11 26.48 -4.93
N PHE A 194 6.57 27.67 -5.04
CA PHE A 194 7.06 28.80 -4.24
C PHE A 194 6.82 28.58 -2.74
N ILE A 195 5.61 28.14 -2.35
CA ILE A 195 5.25 27.82 -0.96
C ILE A 195 6.17 26.74 -0.41
N VAL A 196 6.40 25.65 -1.15
CA VAL A 196 7.29 24.55 -0.75
C VAL A 196 8.75 25.05 -0.58
N SER A 197 9.22 25.90 -1.50
CA SER A 197 10.56 26.49 -1.42
C SER A 197 10.73 27.32 -0.15
N VAL A 198 9.73 28.12 0.19
CA VAL A 198 9.73 28.92 1.43
C VAL A 198 9.67 28.01 2.66
N ALA A 199 8.78 27.02 2.67
CA ALA A 199 8.66 26.08 3.77
C ALA A 199 9.98 25.33 4.06
N ASN A 200 10.67 24.87 3.01
CA ASN A 200 11.99 24.23 3.14
C ASN A 200 13.07 25.13 3.72
N GLN A 201 13.01 26.46 3.47
CA GLN A 201 13.93 27.40 4.10
C GLN A 201 13.66 27.51 5.61
N TYR A 202 12.40 27.49 6.02
CA TYR A 202 12.01 27.52 7.44
C TYR A 202 12.35 26.22 8.18
N GLN A 203 12.21 25.06 7.53
CA GLN A 203 12.65 23.77 8.09
C GLN A 203 14.14 23.77 8.43
N LYS A 204 14.99 24.30 7.54
CA LYS A 204 16.43 24.44 7.79
C LYS A 204 16.74 25.38 8.97
N SER A 205 15.79 26.22 9.36
CA SER A 205 15.87 27.11 10.53
C SER A 205 15.36 26.48 11.83
N GLY A 206 15.01 25.18 11.83
CA GLY A 206 14.60 24.42 13.02
C GLY A 206 13.12 24.47 13.37
N LEU A 207 12.28 24.98 12.47
CA LEU A 207 10.82 24.88 12.60
C LEU A 207 10.32 23.60 11.90
N SER A 208 9.43 22.82 12.57
CA SER A 208 8.75 21.70 11.94
C SER A 208 7.59 22.20 11.09
N LEU A 209 7.39 21.56 9.94
CA LEU A 209 6.18 21.74 9.12
C LEU A 209 5.00 21.02 9.76
#